data_94b61959716ce68e03703a0c784f0854
#
_entry.id   94b61959716ce68e03703a0c784f0854
#
_cell.length_a   1.000
_cell.length_b   1.000
_cell.length_c   1.000
_cell.angle_alpha   90.00
_cell.angle_beta   90.00
_cell.angle_gamma   90.00
#
_symmetry.space_group_name_H-M   'P 1'
#
loop_
_entity.id
_entity.type
_entity.pdbx_description
1 polymer ?
#
loop_
_entity_poly.entity_id
_entity_poly.type
_entity_poly.pdbx_seq_one_letter_code
_entity_poly.pdbx_strand_id
1 'polypeptide(L)'
;MTSCILTVIKNEHQYLDEWIKYHLELGVDHIFIFEDIDSKTHKEITDKYCDKVSLNSVLTVFDNDEKKQEIIEMKKNRKYVQCKYILNGLLYIQRIFPSQYDWCFVIDNDEFITLEKEGDILKDIISIYKDYDAFILQWKCYGANGIVHKPNYDCKGLIGTYTELAKGEIKHEGIWLTKTCYNLNTFKKEHYWHLHQPSDNCKWCKSDFRHYRLRPIYKNIYIRHYITKSWEEYIWKLFIRGFLGIGTRYIDFFFELNPDMLGKKEELLQIADEIINKNK
;
A
#
# COMPACT_ATOMS: atom_id res chain seq x y z
N MET A 1 19.80 -7.14 -10.65
CA MET A 1 19.03 -5.90 -10.33
C MET A 1 18.66 -5.92 -8.86
N THR A 2 18.83 -4.81 -8.18
CA THR A 2 18.47 -4.63 -6.77
C THR A 2 17.12 -3.93 -6.66
N SER A 3 16.35 -4.27 -5.64
CA SER A 3 15.03 -3.68 -5.43
C SER A 3 14.82 -3.25 -3.99
N CYS A 4 14.06 -2.19 -3.80
CA CYS A 4 13.59 -1.78 -2.49
C CYS A 4 12.07 -1.55 -2.50
N ILE A 5 11.50 -1.46 -1.30
CA ILE A 5 10.12 -1.01 -1.10
C ILE A 5 10.15 0.33 -0.39
N LEU A 6 9.25 1.23 -0.78
CA LEU A 6 8.89 2.42 -0.05
C LEU A 6 7.45 2.31 0.41
N THR A 7 7.23 2.41 1.72
CA THR A 7 5.90 2.43 2.32
C THR A 7 5.77 3.55 3.35
N VAL A 8 4.55 4.08 3.48
CA VAL A 8 4.17 5.03 4.54
C VAL A 8 3.14 4.38 5.43
N ILE A 9 3.42 4.30 6.72
CA ILE A 9 2.56 3.58 7.67
C ILE A 9 2.05 4.47 8.80
N LYS A 10 0.89 4.09 9.34
CA LYS A 10 0.31 4.71 10.52
C LYS A 10 -0.41 3.66 11.38
N ASN A 11 0.14 3.33 12.56
CA ASN A 11 -0.47 2.41 13.52
C ASN A 11 -0.80 1.01 12.95
N GLU A 12 0.12 0.42 12.18
CA GLU A 12 -0.09 -0.84 11.46
C GLU A 12 0.70 -2.03 12.07
N HIS A 13 0.84 -2.07 13.39
CA HIS A 13 1.69 -3.03 14.12
C HIS A 13 1.29 -4.49 13.90
N GLN A 14 0.01 -4.76 13.74
CA GLN A 14 -0.59 -6.10 13.85
C GLN A 14 -0.17 -7.12 12.78
N TYR A 15 0.28 -6.64 11.60
CA TYR A 15 0.73 -7.51 10.50
C TYR A 15 2.01 -6.99 9.83
N LEU A 16 2.65 -5.96 10.41
CA LEU A 16 3.88 -5.40 9.85
C LEU A 16 5.03 -6.40 9.83
N ASP A 17 5.15 -7.23 10.88
CA ASP A 17 6.20 -8.27 10.97
C ASP A 17 6.06 -9.30 9.85
N GLU A 18 4.84 -9.81 9.62
CA GLU A 18 4.52 -10.71 8.51
C GLU A 18 4.84 -10.07 7.16
N TRP A 19 4.44 -8.81 6.97
CA TRP A 19 4.63 -8.08 5.73
C TRP A 19 6.11 -7.86 5.40
N ILE A 20 6.92 -7.47 6.39
CA ILE A 20 8.37 -7.32 6.24
C ILE A 20 9.00 -8.66 5.86
N LYS A 21 8.75 -9.69 6.65
CA LYS A 21 9.31 -11.02 6.45
C LYS A 21 8.98 -11.56 5.07
N TYR A 22 7.71 -11.46 4.65
CA TYR A 22 7.24 -11.90 3.35
C TYR A 22 8.04 -11.26 2.19
N HIS A 23 8.21 -9.95 2.21
CA HIS A 23 8.88 -9.25 1.11
C HIS A 23 10.39 -9.49 1.09
N LEU A 24 11.02 -9.65 2.25
CA LEU A 24 12.43 -10.03 2.31
C LEU A 24 12.65 -11.47 1.81
N GLU A 25 11.76 -12.40 2.12
CA GLU A 25 11.78 -13.77 1.62
C GLU A 25 11.48 -13.83 0.10
N LEU A 26 10.65 -12.94 -0.42
CA LEU A 26 10.40 -12.79 -1.85
C LEU A 26 11.64 -12.33 -2.63
N GLY A 27 12.63 -11.75 -1.95
CA GLY A 27 13.88 -11.30 -2.55
C GLY A 27 14.00 -9.79 -2.74
N VAL A 28 13.19 -8.99 -2.04
CA VAL A 28 13.39 -7.54 -1.91
C VAL A 28 14.65 -7.29 -1.09
N ASP A 29 15.56 -6.43 -1.57
CA ASP A 29 16.85 -6.21 -0.93
C ASP A 29 16.75 -5.28 0.28
N HIS A 30 15.82 -4.29 0.28
CA HIS A 30 15.63 -3.37 1.38
C HIS A 30 14.21 -2.79 1.47
N ILE A 31 13.77 -2.45 2.66
CA ILE A 31 12.45 -1.83 2.90
C ILE A 31 12.62 -0.50 3.63
N PHE A 32 12.18 0.59 3.00
CA PHE A 32 12.09 1.92 3.59
C PHE A 32 10.68 2.16 4.13
N ILE A 33 10.57 2.24 5.44
CA ILE A 33 9.33 2.53 6.16
C ILE A 33 9.38 3.96 6.66
N PHE A 34 8.40 4.76 6.27
CA PHE A 34 8.21 6.10 6.78
C PHE A 34 6.96 6.16 7.66
N GLU A 35 7.18 6.45 8.94
CA GLU A 35 6.10 6.61 9.91
C GLU A 35 5.43 7.97 9.75
N ASP A 36 4.11 7.97 9.66
CA ASP A 36 3.32 9.20 9.66
C ASP A 36 3.49 9.95 11.00
N ILE A 37 3.34 11.28 10.97
CA ILE A 37 3.64 12.20 12.08
C ILE A 37 2.98 11.78 13.40
N ASP A 38 1.72 11.26 13.32
CA ASP A 38 0.94 10.88 14.52
C ASP A 38 0.93 9.36 14.74
N SER A 39 1.87 8.63 14.12
CA SER A 39 1.97 7.18 14.30
C SER A 39 2.63 6.84 15.63
N LYS A 40 2.14 5.78 16.27
CA LYS A 40 2.94 5.10 17.30
C LYS A 40 4.13 4.43 16.60
N THR A 41 5.29 4.46 17.24
CA THR A 41 6.49 3.91 16.61
C THR A 41 6.42 2.40 16.42
N HIS A 42 6.94 1.93 15.29
CA HIS A 42 7.06 0.52 14.93
C HIS A 42 8.48 -0.03 15.16
N LYS A 43 9.29 0.72 15.90
CA LYS A 43 10.71 0.42 16.10
C LYS A 43 10.95 -0.99 16.64
N GLU A 44 10.16 -1.46 17.59
CA GLU A 44 10.29 -2.79 18.17
C GLU A 44 10.18 -3.92 17.13
N ILE A 45 9.34 -3.72 16.11
CA ILE A 45 9.18 -4.67 15.00
C ILE A 45 10.36 -4.54 14.02
N THR A 46 10.68 -3.33 13.61
CA THR A 46 11.68 -3.07 12.56
C THR A 46 13.10 -3.37 13.00
N ASP A 47 13.44 -3.21 14.28
CA ASP A 47 14.76 -3.52 14.84
C ASP A 47 15.16 -5.00 14.67
N LYS A 48 14.19 -5.91 14.49
CA LYS A 48 14.46 -7.32 14.16
C LYS A 48 15.13 -7.50 12.79
N TYR A 49 15.02 -6.49 11.92
CA TYR A 49 15.45 -6.50 10.52
C TYR A 49 16.40 -5.36 10.18
N CYS A 50 17.17 -4.85 11.16
CA CYS A 50 17.93 -3.60 11.07
C CYS A 50 18.86 -3.47 9.85
N ASP A 51 19.38 -4.58 9.30
CA ASP A 51 20.24 -4.57 8.12
C ASP A 51 19.46 -4.40 6.80
N LYS A 52 18.16 -4.66 6.81
CA LYS A 52 17.30 -4.70 5.61
C LYS A 52 16.07 -3.80 5.70
N VAL A 53 15.85 -3.17 6.83
CA VAL A 53 14.70 -2.28 7.06
C VAL A 53 15.17 -0.98 7.67
N SER A 54 14.80 0.14 7.05
CA SER A 54 15.02 1.49 7.58
C SER A 54 13.71 2.08 8.03
N LEU A 55 13.59 2.41 9.33
CA LEU A 55 12.45 3.13 9.90
C LEU A 55 12.80 4.60 10.07
N ASN A 56 12.02 5.48 9.47
CA ASN A 56 12.20 6.92 9.53
C ASN A 56 10.86 7.64 9.72
N SER A 57 10.88 8.86 10.27
CA SER A 57 9.71 9.73 10.21
C SER A 57 9.48 10.21 8.77
N VAL A 58 8.22 10.39 8.36
CA VAL A 58 7.89 11.03 7.06
C VAL A 58 8.49 12.44 6.91
N LEU A 59 8.83 13.11 8.02
CA LEU A 59 9.47 14.42 7.95
C LEU A 59 10.93 14.37 7.49
N THR A 60 11.58 13.21 7.58
CA THR A 60 12.99 13.03 7.17
C THR A 60 13.20 13.24 5.66
N VAL A 61 12.15 13.01 4.86
CA VAL A 61 12.23 13.14 3.40
C VAL A 61 12.22 14.60 2.91
N PHE A 62 11.96 15.57 3.80
CA PHE A 62 11.91 16.99 3.45
C PHE A 62 13.22 17.69 3.85
N ASP A 63 13.78 18.43 2.91
CA ASP A 63 15.13 19.01 3.02
C ASP A 63 15.26 20.18 3.99
N ASN A 64 14.15 20.89 4.27
CA ASN A 64 14.16 22.08 5.13
C ASN A 64 12.93 22.14 6.04
N ASP A 65 13.05 22.95 7.08
CA ASP A 65 12.02 23.07 8.12
C ASP A 65 10.74 23.76 7.62
N GLU A 66 10.85 24.65 6.64
CA GLU A 66 9.67 25.30 6.04
C GLU A 66 8.72 24.26 5.39
N LYS A 67 9.28 23.35 4.58
CA LYS A 67 8.51 22.26 3.98
C LYS A 67 7.93 21.31 5.04
N LYS A 68 8.70 21.01 6.10
CA LYS A 68 8.18 20.18 7.21
C LYS A 68 7.00 20.85 7.89
N GLN A 69 7.06 22.15 8.15
CA GLN A 69 5.95 22.91 8.75
C GLN A 69 4.73 22.97 7.81
N GLU A 70 4.96 23.18 6.48
CA GLU A 70 3.87 23.12 5.49
C GLU A 70 3.12 21.79 5.56
N ILE A 71 3.84 20.67 5.64
CA ILE A 71 3.26 19.33 5.70
C ILE A 71 2.49 19.12 7.00
N ILE A 72 3.02 19.56 8.13
CA ILE A 72 2.36 19.48 9.43
C ILE A 72 1.05 20.28 9.40
N GLU A 73 1.07 21.49 8.84
CA GLU A 73 -0.09 22.34 8.69
C GLU A 73 -1.15 21.73 7.74
N MET A 74 -0.71 21.20 6.59
CA MET A 74 -1.61 20.49 5.68
C MET A 74 -2.33 19.34 6.38
N LYS A 75 -1.61 18.59 7.20
CA LYS A 75 -2.18 17.46 7.93
C LYS A 75 -3.16 17.90 9.01
N LYS A 76 -2.84 18.93 9.79
CA LYS A 76 -3.76 19.54 10.76
C LYS A 76 -5.07 19.97 10.09
N ASN A 77 -4.99 20.52 8.88
CA ASN A 77 -6.13 20.92 8.06
C ASN A 77 -6.78 19.76 7.27
N ARG A 78 -6.46 18.50 7.62
CA ARG A 78 -6.99 17.29 6.98
C ARG A 78 -6.78 17.24 5.46
N LYS A 79 -5.74 17.87 4.93
CA LYS A 79 -5.38 17.78 3.51
C LYS A 79 -4.65 16.48 3.22
N TYR A 80 -4.86 15.94 2.02
CA TYR A 80 -4.19 14.73 1.58
C TYR A 80 -2.70 14.97 1.31
N VAL A 81 -1.83 14.27 2.03
CA VAL A 81 -0.38 14.47 2.00
C VAL A 81 0.42 13.26 1.51
N GLN A 82 -0.22 12.10 1.38
CA GLN A 82 0.47 10.83 1.06
C GLN A 82 1.28 10.91 -0.25
N CYS A 83 0.75 11.55 -1.30
CA CYS A 83 1.49 11.74 -2.54
C CYS A 83 2.78 12.56 -2.36
N LYS A 84 2.77 13.56 -1.46
CA LYS A 84 3.97 14.34 -1.13
C LYS A 84 4.99 13.49 -0.39
N TYR A 85 4.56 12.64 0.55
CA TYR A 85 5.43 11.70 1.25
C TYR A 85 6.13 10.74 0.29
N ILE A 86 5.37 10.11 -0.61
CA ILE A 86 5.91 9.15 -1.57
C ILE A 86 6.89 9.81 -2.53
N LEU A 87 6.53 10.93 -3.15
CA LEU A 87 7.42 11.62 -4.08
C LEU A 87 8.75 12.00 -3.40
N ASN A 88 8.68 12.64 -2.23
CA ASN A 88 9.89 13.04 -1.53
C ASN A 88 10.66 11.82 -0.96
N GLY A 89 9.98 10.73 -0.63
CA GLY A 89 10.60 9.46 -0.25
C GLY A 89 11.42 8.84 -1.39
N LEU A 90 10.89 8.82 -2.61
CA LEU A 90 11.64 8.36 -3.79
C LEU A 90 12.89 9.22 -4.03
N LEU A 91 12.75 10.55 -3.99
CA LEU A 91 13.89 11.47 -4.14
C LEU A 91 14.91 11.34 -2.99
N TYR A 92 14.44 11.10 -1.77
CA TYR A 92 15.29 10.83 -0.61
C TYR A 92 16.13 9.56 -0.81
N ILE A 93 15.49 8.44 -1.21
CA ILE A 93 16.19 7.18 -1.46
C ILE A 93 17.26 7.38 -2.54
N GLN A 94 16.92 8.01 -3.65
CA GLN A 94 17.83 8.28 -4.75
C GLN A 94 19.04 9.13 -4.31
N ARG A 95 18.83 10.13 -3.45
CA ARG A 95 19.88 11.02 -2.96
C ARG A 95 20.79 10.38 -1.92
N ILE A 96 20.21 9.63 -0.96
CA ILE A 96 20.97 9.08 0.16
C ILE A 96 21.64 7.76 -0.20
N PHE A 97 21.06 7.00 -1.12
CA PHE A 97 21.53 5.68 -1.56
C PHE A 97 21.75 5.64 -3.08
N PRO A 98 22.59 6.53 -3.65
CA PRO A 98 22.73 6.64 -5.09
C PRO A 98 23.22 5.33 -5.69
N SER A 99 22.46 4.84 -6.70
CA SER A 99 22.75 3.60 -7.44
C SER A 99 22.80 2.31 -6.60
N GLN A 100 22.34 2.34 -5.34
CA GLN A 100 22.29 1.15 -4.49
C GLN A 100 21.11 0.26 -4.85
N TYR A 101 19.99 0.88 -5.24
CA TYR A 101 18.76 0.18 -5.64
C TYR A 101 18.38 0.60 -7.06
N ASP A 102 18.11 -0.40 -7.91
CA ASP A 102 17.68 -0.17 -9.29
C ASP A 102 16.18 0.17 -9.33
N TRP A 103 15.36 -0.50 -8.52
CA TRP A 103 13.91 -0.42 -8.55
C TRP A 103 13.31 -0.17 -7.17
N CYS A 104 12.27 0.65 -7.13
CA CYS A 104 11.51 0.94 -5.91
C CYS A 104 10.02 0.65 -6.10
N PHE A 105 9.52 -0.33 -5.36
CA PHE A 105 8.09 -0.61 -5.24
C PHE A 105 7.44 0.37 -4.27
N VAL A 106 6.40 1.06 -4.70
CA VAL A 106 5.60 1.95 -3.86
C VAL A 106 4.31 1.23 -3.50
N ILE A 107 4.25 0.65 -2.31
CA ILE A 107 3.11 -0.16 -1.84
C ILE A 107 2.73 0.15 -0.40
N ASP A 108 1.48 -0.13 -0.03
CA ASP A 108 0.99 -0.04 1.35
C ASP A 108 1.26 -1.36 2.09
N ASN A 109 1.24 -1.33 3.42
CA ASN A 109 1.56 -2.52 4.22
C ASN A 109 0.40 -3.54 4.36
N ASP A 110 -0.71 -3.33 3.68
CA ASP A 110 -1.76 -4.34 3.44
C ASP A 110 -1.74 -4.86 1.99
N GLU A 111 -0.61 -4.66 1.29
CA GLU A 111 -0.36 -5.06 -0.09
C GLU A 111 0.87 -5.98 -0.16
N PHE A 112 0.74 -7.12 -0.82
CA PHE A 112 1.79 -8.13 -0.93
C PHE A 112 2.14 -8.38 -2.39
N ILE A 113 3.39 -8.09 -2.77
CA ILE A 113 3.92 -8.38 -4.11
C ILE A 113 3.89 -9.89 -4.31
N THR A 114 3.32 -10.34 -5.41
CA THR A 114 3.17 -11.76 -5.69
C THR A 114 3.61 -12.06 -7.12
N LEU A 115 4.43 -13.08 -7.28
CA LEU A 115 4.82 -13.59 -8.59
C LEU A 115 3.76 -14.57 -9.11
N GLU A 116 3.53 -14.56 -10.42
CA GLU A 116 2.45 -15.35 -11.02
C GLU A 116 2.71 -16.85 -10.92
N LYS A 117 3.95 -17.25 -11.12
CA LYS A 117 4.33 -18.68 -11.12
C LYS A 117 5.15 -19.00 -9.89
N GLU A 118 4.88 -20.16 -9.32
CA GLU A 118 5.70 -20.72 -8.27
C GLU A 118 7.11 -21.01 -8.80
N GLY A 119 8.12 -20.61 -8.04
CA GLY A 119 9.53 -20.75 -8.42
C GLY A 119 10.11 -19.59 -9.24
N ASP A 120 9.28 -18.61 -9.66
CA ASP A 120 9.80 -17.38 -10.27
C ASP A 120 10.70 -16.62 -9.28
N ILE A 121 11.70 -15.92 -9.80
CA ILE A 121 12.62 -15.10 -9.01
C ILE A 121 12.32 -13.62 -9.27
N LEU A 122 12.12 -12.84 -8.20
CA LEU A 122 11.75 -11.42 -8.31
C LEU A 122 12.71 -10.64 -9.22
N LYS A 123 14.03 -10.85 -9.09
CA LYS A 123 15.05 -10.14 -9.89
C LYS A 123 14.92 -10.42 -11.39
N ASP A 124 14.54 -11.64 -11.75
CA ASP A 124 14.36 -12.04 -13.15
C ASP A 124 13.09 -11.39 -13.72
N ILE A 125 12.02 -11.36 -12.95
CA ILE A 125 10.77 -10.69 -13.34
C ILE A 125 10.98 -9.19 -13.52
N ILE A 126 11.67 -8.53 -12.60
CA ILE A 126 11.98 -7.10 -12.72
C ILE A 126 12.83 -6.81 -13.95
N SER A 127 13.75 -7.72 -14.33
CA SER A 127 14.63 -7.55 -15.49
C SER A 127 13.90 -7.42 -16.82
N ILE A 128 12.66 -7.92 -16.90
CA ILE A 128 11.79 -7.79 -18.08
C ILE A 128 11.48 -6.31 -18.36
N TYR A 129 11.44 -5.47 -17.31
CA TYR A 129 11.08 -4.06 -17.39
C TYR A 129 12.27 -3.10 -17.52
N LYS A 130 13.49 -3.61 -17.69
CA LYS A 130 14.76 -2.82 -17.67
C LYS A 130 14.77 -1.60 -18.60
N ASP A 131 14.02 -1.64 -19.70
CA ASP A 131 13.97 -0.56 -20.70
C ASP A 131 12.88 0.48 -20.42
N TYR A 132 12.23 0.41 -19.25
CA TYR A 132 11.18 1.32 -18.80
C TYR A 132 11.64 2.13 -17.58
N ASP A 133 11.04 3.32 -17.39
CA ASP A 133 11.24 4.14 -16.19
C ASP A 133 10.34 3.69 -15.04
N ALA A 134 9.23 3.02 -15.36
CA ALA A 134 8.30 2.45 -14.39
C ALA A 134 7.48 1.31 -14.99
N PHE A 135 6.93 0.47 -14.11
CA PHE A 135 5.85 -0.46 -14.45
C PHE A 135 4.79 -0.47 -13.35
N ILE A 136 3.59 -0.89 -13.71
CA ILE A 136 2.46 -0.95 -12.79
C ILE A 136 2.21 -2.38 -12.34
N LEU A 137 1.78 -2.52 -11.07
CA LEU A 137 1.33 -3.76 -10.47
C LEU A 137 -0.18 -3.66 -10.23
N GLN A 138 -0.93 -4.59 -10.81
CA GLN A 138 -2.38 -4.62 -10.65
C GLN A 138 -2.77 -5.27 -9.32
N TRP A 139 -3.87 -4.78 -8.73
CA TRP A 139 -4.42 -5.35 -7.51
C TRP A 139 -5.29 -6.56 -7.79
N LYS A 140 -5.05 -7.61 -7.03
CA LYS A 140 -5.94 -8.72 -6.82
C LYS A 140 -6.53 -8.57 -5.42
N CYS A 141 -7.75 -8.05 -5.36
CA CYS A 141 -8.37 -7.71 -4.08
C CYS A 141 -8.86 -8.96 -3.36
N TYR A 142 -8.56 -9.06 -2.07
CA TYR A 142 -9.06 -10.08 -1.16
C TYR A 142 -10.19 -9.49 -0.32
N GLY A 143 -11.27 -10.28 -0.14
CA GLY A 143 -12.47 -9.88 0.58
C GLY A 143 -12.36 -10.13 2.09
N ALA A 144 -13.42 -9.74 2.79
CA ALA A 144 -13.54 -9.94 4.23
C ALA A 144 -13.76 -11.40 4.64
N ASN A 145 -14.11 -12.30 3.70
CA ASN A 145 -14.39 -13.72 3.93
C ASN A 145 -15.45 -13.97 5.01
N GLY A 146 -16.45 -13.08 5.11
CA GLY A 146 -17.49 -13.15 6.13
C GLY A 146 -17.04 -12.75 7.55
N ILE A 147 -15.79 -12.29 7.74
CA ILE A 147 -15.23 -11.93 9.03
C ILE A 147 -15.74 -10.54 9.45
N VAL A 148 -16.44 -10.50 10.60
CA VAL A 148 -17.00 -9.27 11.16
C VAL A 148 -16.02 -8.60 12.11
N HIS A 149 -15.57 -9.33 13.12
CA HIS A 149 -14.65 -8.81 14.14
C HIS A 149 -13.20 -8.97 13.72
N LYS A 150 -12.35 -8.05 14.21
CA LYS A 150 -10.92 -8.10 13.97
C LYS A 150 -10.33 -9.42 14.49
N PRO A 151 -9.69 -10.22 13.60
CA PRO A 151 -9.09 -11.47 14.02
C PRO A 151 -7.79 -11.26 14.79
N ASN A 152 -7.37 -12.28 15.53
CA ASN A 152 -6.01 -12.36 16.02
C ASN A 152 -5.10 -12.90 14.90
N TYR A 153 -4.11 -12.12 14.50
CA TYR A 153 -3.17 -12.47 13.42
C TYR A 153 -1.99 -13.35 13.86
N ASP A 154 -1.81 -13.60 15.15
CA ASP A 154 -0.62 -14.29 15.68
C ASP A 154 -0.41 -15.70 15.09
N CYS A 155 -1.50 -16.40 14.75
CA CYS A 155 -1.42 -17.78 14.28
C CYS A 155 -1.38 -17.92 12.76
N LYS A 156 -2.10 -17.06 12.03
CA LYS A 156 -2.32 -17.24 10.58
C LYS A 156 -1.83 -16.07 9.74
N GLY A 157 -1.52 -14.95 10.37
CA GLY A 157 -1.21 -13.70 9.69
C GLY A 157 -2.38 -13.15 8.87
N LEU A 158 -2.12 -12.11 8.13
CA LEU A 158 -3.08 -11.47 7.22
C LEU A 158 -3.37 -12.38 6.01
N ILE A 159 -2.32 -12.94 5.40
CA ILE A 159 -2.41 -13.82 4.23
C ILE A 159 -3.22 -15.08 4.54
N GLY A 160 -2.96 -15.72 5.67
CA GLY A 160 -3.65 -16.95 6.05
C GLY A 160 -5.07 -16.73 6.58
N THR A 161 -5.42 -15.50 6.95
CA THR A 161 -6.76 -15.13 7.43
C THR A 161 -7.72 -14.83 6.27
N TYR A 162 -7.27 -14.06 5.28
CA TYR A 162 -8.10 -13.66 4.14
C TYR A 162 -7.66 -14.40 2.88
N THR A 163 -8.16 -15.61 2.69
CA THR A 163 -7.71 -16.53 1.63
C THR A 163 -8.53 -16.43 0.35
N GLU A 164 -9.74 -15.84 0.41
CA GLU A 164 -10.65 -15.75 -0.73
C GLU A 164 -10.58 -14.36 -1.38
N LEU A 165 -10.65 -14.36 -2.70
CA LEU A 165 -10.81 -13.13 -3.46
C LEU A 165 -12.12 -12.41 -3.09
N ALA A 166 -12.11 -11.10 -3.20
CA ALA A 166 -13.34 -10.32 -3.15
C ALA A 166 -14.32 -10.83 -4.20
N LYS A 167 -15.57 -11.08 -3.78
CA LYS A 167 -16.61 -11.64 -4.63
C LYS A 167 -17.29 -10.58 -5.50
N GLY A 168 -17.11 -9.32 -5.15
CA GLY A 168 -17.67 -8.20 -5.88
C GLY A 168 -16.63 -7.43 -6.67
N GLU A 169 -17.11 -6.46 -7.43
CA GLU A 169 -16.30 -5.60 -8.28
C GLU A 169 -16.31 -4.16 -7.75
N ILE A 170 -15.19 -3.48 -7.87
CA ILE A 170 -15.11 -2.05 -7.56
C ILE A 170 -15.78 -1.27 -8.69
N LYS A 171 -16.93 -0.66 -8.38
CA LYS A 171 -17.75 0.09 -9.33
C LYS A 171 -17.43 1.59 -9.37
N HIS A 172 -16.74 2.10 -8.33
CA HIS A 172 -16.44 3.53 -8.24
C HIS A 172 -15.45 3.99 -9.32
N GLU A 173 -15.87 4.98 -10.10
CA GLU A 173 -14.98 5.69 -11.01
C GLU A 173 -13.87 6.42 -10.20
N GLY A 174 -12.64 6.38 -10.73
CA GLY A 174 -11.49 7.06 -10.08
C GLY A 174 -10.72 6.22 -9.06
N ILE A 175 -11.12 4.98 -8.75
CA ILE A 175 -10.28 4.08 -7.98
C ILE A 175 -9.33 3.35 -8.93
N TRP A 176 -8.05 3.64 -8.77
CA TRP A 176 -6.98 2.98 -9.50
C TRP A 176 -6.63 1.67 -8.79
N LEU A 177 -6.77 0.55 -9.51
CA LEU A 177 -6.52 -0.80 -8.97
C LEU A 177 -5.07 -1.21 -9.20
N THR A 178 -4.14 -0.30 -8.98
CA THR A 178 -2.72 -0.50 -9.30
C THR A 178 -1.81 0.19 -8.29
N LYS A 179 -0.56 -0.23 -8.29
CA LYS A 179 0.58 0.46 -7.67
C LYS A 179 1.71 0.56 -8.68
N THR A 180 2.68 1.41 -8.41
CA THR A 180 3.79 1.68 -9.33
C THR A 180 5.11 1.20 -8.74
N CYS A 181 5.94 0.61 -9.57
CA CYS A 181 7.35 0.37 -9.33
C CYS A 181 8.17 1.30 -10.24
N TYR A 182 9.08 2.08 -9.67
CA TYR A 182 9.91 3.05 -10.38
C TYR A 182 11.35 2.57 -10.52
N ASN A 183 11.93 2.78 -11.70
CA ASN A 183 13.36 2.62 -11.94
C ASN A 183 14.09 3.82 -11.34
N LEU A 184 14.82 3.62 -10.24
CA LEU A 184 15.51 4.70 -9.53
C LEU A 184 16.69 5.29 -10.31
N ASN A 185 17.27 4.54 -11.25
CA ASN A 185 18.38 5.02 -12.07
C ASN A 185 17.92 6.09 -13.10
N THR A 186 16.65 6.04 -13.51
CA THR A 186 16.08 7.00 -14.48
C THR A 186 15.01 7.90 -13.87
N PHE A 187 14.62 7.66 -12.61
CA PHE A 187 13.54 8.39 -11.94
C PHE A 187 13.83 9.90 -11.87
N LYS A 188 12.81 10.67 -12.26
CA LYS A 188 12.77 12.13 -12.13
C LYS A 188 11.46 12.55 -11.48
N LYS A 189 11.42 13.73 -10.87
CA LYS A 189 10.24 14.27 -10.21
C LYS A 189 9.00 14.29 -11.12
N GLU A 190 9.19 14.62 -12.39
CA GLU A 190 8.13 14.66 -13.40
C GLU A 190 7.59 13.29 -13.81
N HIS A 191 8.27 12.18 -13.45
CA HIS A 191 7.76 10.82 -13.66
C HIS A 191 6.67 10.44 -12.66
N TYR A 192 6.61 11.13 -11.54
CA TYR A 192 5.61 10.90 -10.51
C TYR A 192 4.37 11.76 -10.74
N TRP A 193 3.20 11.13 -10.77
CA TRP A 193 1.91 11.82 -10.79
C TRP A 193 1.08 11.45 -9.57
N HIS A 194 0.91 10.16 -9.32
CA HIS A 194 0.13 9.63 -8.22
C HIS A 194 0.70 8.31 -7.73
N LEU A 195 0.37 7.89 -6.49
CA LEU A 195 0.86 6.63 -5.92
C LEU A 195 0.41 5.37 -6.69
N HIS A 196 -0.63 5.50 -7.50
CA HIS A 196 -1.20 4.39 -8.28
C HIS A 196 -0.73 4.38 -9.75
N GLN A 197 -0.20 5.48 -10.24
CA GLN A 197 0.14 5.59 -11.66
C GLN A 197 1.28 6.57 -11.88
N PRO A 198 2.26 6.25 -12.75
CA PRO A 198 3.27 7.21 -13.19
C PRO A 198 2.66 8.27 -14.09
N SER A 199 3.38 9.38 -14.28
CA SER A 199 2.97 10.45 -15.20
C SER A 199 3.15 10.04 -16.68
N ASP A 200 2.54 10.77 -17.59
CA ASP A 200 2.72 10.57 -19.02
C ASP A 200 4.13 10.95 -19.54
N ASN A 201 4.90 11.70 -18.72
CA ASN A 201 6.31 12.01 -19.00
C ASN A 201 7.26 10.84 -18.71
N CYS A 202 6.75 9.76 -18.12
CA CYS A 202 7.48 8.56 -17.76
C CYS A 202 7.31 7.50 -18.86
N LYS A 203 8.40 6.88 -19.30
CA LYS A 203 8.34 5.71 -20.18
C LYS A 203 7.95 4.49 -19.36
N TRP A 204 6.67 4.19 -19.29
CA TRP A 204 6.17 3.03 -18.53
C TRP A 204 5.45 2.01 -19.40
N CYS A 205 5.37 0.77 -18.90
CA CYS A 205 4.74 -0.33 -19.61
C CYS A 205 3.22 -0.15 -19.64
N LYS A 206 2.73 0.39 -20.75
CA LYS A 206 1.29 0.67 -20.97
C LYS A 206 0.52 -0.55 -21.49
N SER A 207 1.20 -1.58 -21.99
CA SER A 207 0.56 -2.71 -22.69
C SER A 207 -0.45 -3.47 -21.82
N ASP A 208 -0.23 -3.48 -20.51
CA ASP A 208 -1.06 -4.19 -19.55
C ASP A 208 -2.12 -3.30 -18.90
N PHE A 209 -2.13 -1.98 -19.22
CA PHE A 209 -2.98 -0.99 -18.56
C PHE A 209 -4.35 -0.78 -19.21
N ARG A 210 -4.50 -1.05 -20.52
CA ARG A 210 -5.70 -0.64 -21.29
C ARG A 210 -7.03 -1.23 -20.80
N HIS A 211 -6.98 -2.29 -19.98
CA HIS A 211 -8.18 -3.04 -19.56
C HIS A 211 -8.25 -3.29 -18.06
N TYR A 212 -7.49 -2.55 -17.25
CA TYR A 212 -7.37 -2.78 -15.81
C TYR A 212 -8.70 -2.77 -15.05
N ARG A 213 -9.72 -2.02 -15.55
CA ARG A 213 -11.05 -1.99 -14.94
C ARG A 213 -11.94 -3.15 -15.36
N LEU A 214 -11.76 -3.64 -16.59
CA LEU A 214 -12.65 -4.63 -17.19
C LEU A 214 -12.08 -6.05 -17.13
N ARG A 215 -10.77 -6.20 -17.29
CA ARG A 215 -10.07 -7.49 -17.25
C ARG A 215 -8.63 -7.26 -16.80
N PRO A 216 -8.36 -7.29 -15.50
CA PRO A 216 -6.99 -7.16 -14.99
C PRO A 216 -6.12 -8.29 -15.57
N ILE A 217 -4.97 -7.91 -16.11
CA ILE A 217 -3.99 -8.85 -16.64
C ILE A 217 -2.90 -9.02 -15.59
N TYR A 218 -2.99 -10.09 -14.81
CA TYR A 218 -1.98 -10.44 -13.80
C TYR A 218 -0.83 -11.18 -14.48
N LYS A 219 0.03 -10.46 -15.22
CA LYS A 219 1.20 -11.06 -15.84
C LYS A 219 2.42 -10.93 -14.96
N ASN A 220 3.11 -12.04 -14.78
CA ASN A 220 4.39 -12.15 -14.09
C ASN A 220 4.38 -11.70 -12.63
N ILE A 221 3.84 -10.51 -12.33
CA ILE A 221 3.86 -9.89 -11.01
C ILE A 221 2.59 -9.07 -10.77
N TYR A 222 2.01 -9.19 -9.58
CA TYR A 222 0.81 -8.46 -9.17
C TYR A 222 0.82 -8.20 -7.65
N ILE A 223 -0.18 -7.53 -7.14
CA ILE A 223 -0.36 -7.27 -5.70
C ILE A 223 -1.59 -8.00 -5.18
N ARG A 224 -1.42 -8.79 -4.11
CA ARG A 224 -2.54 -9.18 -3.25
C ARG A 224 -2.85 -8.00 -2.33
N HIS A 225 -4.06 -7.45 -2.45
CA HIS A 225 -4.47 -6.31 -1.65
C HIS A 225 -5.60 -6.69 -0.70
N TYR A 226 -5.33 -6.62 0.58
CA TYR A 226 -6.29 -6.88 1.67
C TYR A 226 -7.03 -5.60 2.05
N ILE A 227 -7.76 -5.04 1.08
CA ILE A 227 -8.28 -3.67 1.12
C ILE A 227 -9.35 -3.45 2.18
N THR A 228 -10.24 -4.43 2.39
CA THR A 228 -11.34 -4.34 3.35
C THR A 228 -11.01 -4.95 4.70
N LYS A 229 -10.34 -6.12 4.71
CA LYS A 229 -10.13 -6.93 5.91
C LYS A 229 -11.48 -7.25 6.59
N SER A 230 -11.54 -7.38 7.92
CA SER A 230 -12.80 -7.53 8.64
C SER A 230 -13.64 -6.25 8.60
N TRP A 231 -14.95 -6.37 8.89
CA TRP A 231 -15.82 -5.20 9.00
C TRP A 231 -15.33 -4.22 10.08
N GLU A 232 -14.95 -4.72 11.25
CA GLU A 232 -14.43 -3.90 12.35
C GLU A 232 -13.18 -3.11 11.95
N GLU A 233 -12.22 -3.74 11.27
CA GLU A 233 -11.01 -3.06 10.79
C GLU A 233 -11.32 -2.02 9.72
N TYR A 234 -12.30 -2.32 8.85
CA TYR A 234 -12.75 -1.38 7.83
C TYR A 234 -13.36 -0.13 8.44
N ILE A 235 -14.26 -0.28 9.42
CA ILE A 235 -14.87 0.83 10.15
C ILE A 235 -13.82 1.62 10.93
N TRP A 236 -12.90 0.94 11.60
CA TRP A 236 -11.80 1.58 12.31
C TRP A 236 -10.94 2.43 11.35
N LYS A 237 -10.59 1.88 10.18
CA LYS A 237 -9.81 2.58 9.13
C LYS A 237 -10.53 3.83 8.62
N LEU A 238 -11.85 3.77 8.45
CA LEU A 238 -12.64 4.89 7.94
C LEU A 238 -12.84 6.01 8.97
N PHE A 239 -13.24 5.67 10.19
CA PHE A 239 -13.78 6.63 11.14
C PHE A 239 -12.83 6.95 12.29
N ILE A 240 -12.00 6.02 12.72
CA ILE A 240 -11.13 6.19 13.88
C ILE A 240 -9.71 6.58 13.46
N ARG A 241 -9.09 5.82 12.57
CA ARG A 241 -7.75 6.13 12.05
C ARG A 241 -7.73 7.43 11.26
N GLY A 242 -8.88 7.85 10.74
CA GLY A 242 -9.00 9.04 9.90
C GLY A 242 -8.34 8.78 8.55
N PHE A 243 -8.98 7.97 7.73
CA PHE A 243 -8.56 7.79 6.34
C PHE A 243 -8.78 9.10 5.58
N LEU A 244 -7.71 9.87 5.40
CA LEU A 244 -7.68 11.07 4.58
C LEU A 244 -7.49 10.69 3.10
N GLY A 245 -8.23 9.72 2.64
CA GLY A 245 -8.40 9.47 1.22
C GLY A 245 -9.53 10.33 0.70
N ILE A 246 -9.34 10.92 -0.45
CA ILE A 246 -10.38 11.64 -1.17
C ILE A 246 -11.63 10.76 -1.27
N GLY A 247 -12.57 11.04 -0.43
CA GLY A 247 -14.01 11.08 -0.61
C GLY A 247 -14.78 9.85 -1.01
N THR A 248 -14.30 8.62 -1.15
CA THR A 248 -15.15 7.58 -1.76
C THR A 248 -15.07 6.18 -1.17
N ARG A 249 -14.33 5.95 -0.10
CA ARG A 249 -14.44 4.68 0.60
C ARG A 249 -15.53 4.78 1.66
N TYR A 250 -16.76 4.84 1.20
CA TYR A 250 -17.94 4.79 2.05
C TYR A 250 -18.22 3.34 2.48
N ILE A 251 -19.10 3.20 3.42
CA ILE A 251 -19.65 1.92 3.88
C ILE A 251 -20.07 1.03 2.69
N ASP A 252 -20.67 1.60 1.65
CA ASP A 252 -21.10 0.87 0.47
C ASP A 252 -19.94 0.20 -0.31
N PHE A 253 -18.74 0.77 -0.30
CA PHE A 253 -17.57 0.16 -0.92
C PHE A 253 -17.19 -1.19 -0.28
N PHE A 254 -17.41 -1.35 1.04
CA PHE A 254 -17.21 -2.64 1.69
C PHE A 254 -18.14 -3.69 1.10
N PHE A 255 -19.42 -3.35 0.94
CA PHE A 255 -20.42 -4.28 0.41
C PHE A 255 -20.27 -4.52 -1.09
N GLU A 256 -19.73 -3.58 -1.85
CA GLU A 256 -19.36 -3.81 -3.26
C GLU A 256 -18.34 -4.93 -3.40
N LEU A 257 -17.34 -4.99 -2.53
CA LEU A 257 -16.31 -6.03 -2.53
C LEU A 257 -16.77 -7.32 -1.83
N ASN A 258 -17.72 -7.24 -0.90
CA ASN A 258 -18.20 -8.33 -0.08
C ASN A 258 -19.74 -8.46 -0.18
N PRO A 259 -20.29 -8.75 -1.39
CA PRO A 259 -21.74 -8.81 -1.58
C PRO A 259 -22.41 -9.94 -0.78
N ASP A 260 -21.67 -10.96 -0.38
CA ASP A 260 -22.12 -12.04 0.50
C ASP A 260 -22.42 -11.57 1.93
N MET A 261 -21.90 -10.42 2.33
CA MET A 261 -22.19 -9.81 3.63
C MET A 261 -23.37 -8.82 3.59
N LEU A 262 -23.94 -8.55 2.41
CA LEU A 262 -25.02 -7.57 2.24
C LEU A 262 -26.27 -7.94 3.05
N GLY A 263 -26.58 -9.23 3.17
CA GLY A 263 -27.71 -9.72 3.96
C GLY A 263 -27.62 -9.42 5.46
N LYS A 264 -26.44 -9.03 5.96
CA LYS A 264 -26.18 -8.63 7.35
C LYS A 264 -26.00 -7.11 7.50
N LYS A 265 -26.34 -6.32 6.49
CA LYS A 265 -26.01 -4.87 6.47
C LYS A 265 -26.53 -4.13 7.70
N GLU A 266 -27.75 -4.38 8.15
CA GLU A 266 -28.34 -3.71 9.32
C GLU A 266 -27.58 -4.06 10.61
N GLU A 267 -27.25 -5.34 10.85
CA GLU A 267 -26.44 -5.79 11.97
C GLU A 267 -25.06 -5.14 11.95
N LEU A 268 -24.40 -5.12 10.78
CA LEU A 268 -23.08 -4.54 10.60
C LEU A 268 -23.07 -3.04 10.83
N LEU A 269 -24.11 -2.31 10.47
CA LEU A 269 -24.24 -0.88 10.75
C LEU A 269 -24.39 -0.61 12.26
N GLN A 270 -25.11 -1.45 13.01
CA GLN A 270 -25.17 -1.35 14.47
C GLN A 270 -23.81 -1.54 15.12
N ILE A 271 -23.06 -2.55 14.68
CA ILE A 271 -21.67 -2.78 15.13
C ILE A 271 -20.78 -1.57 14.80
N ALA A 272 -20.95 -0.95 13.63
CA ALA A 272 -20.19 0.24 13.27
C ALA A 272 -20.46 1.41 14.25
N ASP A 273 -21.73 1.65 14.57
CA ASP A 273 -22.12 2.70 15.53
C ASP A 273 -21.52 2.43 16.93
N GLU A 274 -21.51 1.19 17.39
CA GLU A 274 -20.88 0.81 18.67
C GLU A 274 -19.36 1.09 18.65
N ILE A 275 -18.66 0.72 17.57
CA ILE A 275 -17.22 0.97 17.42
C ILE A 275 -16.93 2.47 17.44
N ILE A 276 -17.70 3.26 16.67
CA ILE A 276 -17.51 4.70 16.57
C ILE A 276 -17.77 5.38 17.93
N ASN A 277 -18.83 5.00 18.63
CA ASN A 277 -19.19 5.61 19.92
C ASN A 277 -18.21 5.25 21.04
N LYS A 278 -17.64 4.04 21.02
CA LYS A 278 -16.64 3.60 21.99
C LYS A 278 -15.29 4.34 21.84
N ASN A 279 -15.03 4.92 20.67
CA ASN A 279 -13.75 5.59 20.35
C ASN A 279 -13.88 7.12 20.22
N LYS A 280 -15.04 7.70 20.54
CA LYS A 280 -15.25 9.14 20.74
C LYS A 280 -14.81 9.56 22.14
#